data_69e100c7ca8a72f130807985922843a8
#
_entry.id   69e100c7ca8a72f130807985922843a8
#
_cell.length_a   1.000
_cell.length_b   1.000
_cell.length_c   1.000
_cell.angle_alpha   90.00
_cell.angle_beta   90.00
_cell.angle_gamma   90.00
#
_symmetry.space_group_name_H-M   'P 1'
#
loop_
_entity.id
_entity.type
_entity.pdbx_description
1 polymer ?
#
loop_
_entity_poly.entity_id
_entity_poly.type
_entity_poly.pdbx_seq_one_letter_code
_entity_poly.pdbx_strand_id
1 'polypeptide(L)'
;PLNRTMTTRLLGFDSLNYNVVYAQMGRGKMERNVAFALASVAGTISKLAFDACMFNSQNFGFVKLPDDCTTGSSIMPHKKNPDVFELTRAKCNKLQSLPQQIMMIANNLPSGYFRDLQIIKEVFLPAFQELKDCLQMTTYIMNEIKVNEHILDDDKYLLIFSVEEVNRLAREGMPFRDAYKKVGLDIEAGNFSHSKEVHLSLIHISEPTRLRCIS
;
A
#
# COMPACT_ATOMS: atom_id res chain seq x y z
N PRO A 1 10.65 31.41 36.31
CA PRO A 1 11.52 31.33 35.15
C PRO A 1 11.90 29.85 34.88
N LEU A 2 11.75 29.40 33.64
CA LEU A 2 12.10 28.04 33.25
C LEU A 2 13.56 28.02 32.79
N ASN A 3 14.36 27.05 33.29
CA ASN A 3 15.71 26.82 32.80
C ASN A 3 15.62 26.02 31.45
N ARG A 4 15.60 26.74 30.33
CA ARG A 4 15.43 26.18 29.01
C ARG A 4 16.56 25.23 28.59
N THR A 5 17.79 25.55 28.97
CA THR A 5 18.96 24.70 28.68
C THR A 5 18.87 23.35 29.40
N MET A 6 18.48 23.38 30.68
CA MET A 6 18.28 22.15 31.45
C MET A 6 17.16 21.29 30.85
N THR A 7 16.02 21.89 30.49
CA THR A 7 14.90 21.17 29.87
C THR A 7 15.29 20.57 28.53
N THR A 8 16.02 21.29 27.68
CA THR A 8 16.52 20.79 26.39
C THR A 8 17.37 19.53 26.60
N ARG A 9 18.30 19.57 27.54
CA ARG A 9 19.17 18.44 27.89
C ARG A 9 18.39 17.25 28.45
N LEU A 10 17.43 17.48 29.36
CA LEU A 10 16.62 16.42 29.96
C LEU A 10 15.69 15.74 28.97
N LEU A 11 15.25 16.46 27.92
CA LEU A 11 14.43 15.93 26.84
C LEU A 11 15.26 15.28 25.74
N GLY A 12 16.60 15.28 25.83
CA GLY A 12 17.48 14.64 24.85
C GLY A 12 17.64 15.39 23.52
N PHE A 13 17.36 16.70 23.50
CA PHE A 13 17.59 17.50 22.30
C PHE A 13 19.05 18.01 22.26
N ASP A 14 19.64 18.08 21.08
CA ASP A 14 21.02 18.53 20.87
C ASP A 14 21.21 20.02 21.18
N SER A 15 20.19 20.83 20.85
CA SER A 15 20.28 22.29 21.00
C SER A 15 18.93 22.92 21.31
N LEU A 16 18.99 24.15 21.74
CA LEU A 16 17.84 24.99 22.05
C LEU A 16 17.48 25.87 20.84
N ASN A 17 16.19 25.93 20.50
CA ASN A 17 15.69 26.95 19.58
C ASN A 17 15.59 28.31 20.32
N TYR A 18 16.62 29.13 20.15
CA TYR A 18 16.78 30.39 20.94
C TYR A 18 15.77 31.47 20.57
N ASN A 19 15.45 31.60 19.27
CA ASN A 19 14.54 32.62 18.76
C ASN A 19 13.10 32.23 18.98
N VAL A 20 12.40 32.91 19.89
CA VAL A 20 11.02 32.58 20.24
C VAL A 20 10.03 32.87 19.14
N VAL A 21 10.26 33.87 18.29
CA VAL A 21 9.40 34.13 17.11
C VAL A 21 9.55 33.02 16.12
N TYR A 22 10.77 32.61 15.83
CA TYR A 22 11.03 31.47 14.93
C TYR A 22 10.42 30.17 15.47
N ALA A 23 10.49 29.92 16.77
CA ALA A 23 9.88 28.76 17.40
C ALA A 23 8.35 28.76 17.23
N GLN A 24 7.71 29.93 17.34
CA GLN A 24 6.26 30.05 17.08
C GLN A 24 5.90 29.85 15.61
N MET A 25 6.70 30.38 14.69
CA MET A 25 6.52 30.21 13.25
C MET A 25 6.76 28.78 12.78
N GLY A 26 7.48 27.97 13.56
CA GLY A 26 7.69 26.54 13.30
C GLY A 26 6.44 25.69 13.46
N ARG A 27 5.41 26.19 14.14
CA ARG A 27 4.13 25.51 14.30
C ARG A 27 3.41 25.40 12.95
N GLY A 28 2.71 24.28 12.76
CA GLY A 28 2.13 23.92 11.47
C GLY A 28 3.13 23.28 10.51
N LYS A 29 4.40 23.73 10.48
CA LYS A 29 5.45 23.15 9.65
C LYS A 29 5.85 21.74 10.10
N MET A 30 6.06 21.57 11.41
CA MET A 30 6.43 20.25 11.97
C MET A 30 5.26 19.26 11.83
N GLU A 31 4.06 19.68 12.20
CA GLU A 31 2.85 18.87 12.07
C GLU A 31 2.59 18.48 10.62
N ARG A 32 2.82 19.38 9.69
CA ARG A 32 2.71 19.09 8.25
C ARG A 32 3.72 18.04 7.78
N ASN A 33 4.98 18.13 8.21
CA ASN A 33 6.00 17.16 7.84
C ASN A 33 5.63 15.75 8.34
N VAL A 34 5.15 15.64 9.57
CA VAL A 34 4.65 14.38 10.12
C VAL A 34 3.41 13.92 9.36
N ALA A 35 2.49 14.84 9.01
CA ALA A 35 1.30 14.53 8.23
C ALA A 35 1.63 13.95 6.85
N PHE A 36 2.68 14.43 6.18
CA PHE A 36 3.17 13.83 4.93
C PHE A 36 3.62 12.39 5.12
N ALA A 37 4.32 12.08 6.22
CA ALA A 37 4.70 10.72 6.53
C ALA A 37 3.48 9.81 6.78
N LEU A 38 2.51 10.29 7.58
CA LEU A 38 1.25 9.56 7.81
C LEU A 38 0.48 9.33 6.49
N ALA A 39 0.39 10.36 5.65
CA ALA A 39 -0.27 10.28 4.34
C ALA A 39 0.41 9.27 3.40
N SER A 40 1.74 9.19 3.43
CA SER A 40 2.50 8.22 2.64
C SER A 40 2.20 6.78 3.07
N VAL A 41 2.19 6.51 4.38
CA VAL A 41 1.80 5.19 4.91
C VAL A 41 0.36 4.87 4.54
N ALA A 42 -0.57 5.83 4.73
CA ALA A 42 -1.97 5.67 4.38
C ALA A 42 -2.16 5.36 2.89
N GLY A 43 -1.40 6.01 2.00
CA GLY A 43 -1.42 5.73 0.56
C GLY A 43 -1.05 4.29 0.23
N THR A 44 -0.04 3.73 0.91
CA THR A 44 0.37 2.33 0.74
C THR A 44 -0.73 1.37 1.21
N ILE A 45 -1.32 1.62 2.38
CA ILE A 45 -2.41 0.77 2.91
C ILE A 45 -3.67 0.88 2.06
N SER A 46 -4.00 2.08 1.55
CA SER A 46 -5.13 2.26 0.64
C SER A 46 -4.99 1.43 -0.63
N LYS A 47 -3.79 1.36 -1.21
CA LYS A 47 -3.50 0.54 -2.38
C LYS A 47 -3.65 -0.95 -2.07
N LEU A 48 -3.07 -1.42 -0.97
CA LEU A 48 -3.23 -2.81 -0.52
C LEU A 48 -4.70 -3.18 -0.32
N ALA A 49 -5.48 -2.30 0.32
CA ALA A 49 -6.89 -2.52 0.55
C ALA A 49 -7.70 -2.58 -0.77
N PHE A 50 -7.33 -1.77 -1.77
CA PHE A 50 -7.92 -1.84 -3.10
C PHE A 50 -7.63 -3.19 -3.76
N ASP A 51 -6.38 -3.63 -3.77
CA ASP A 51 -5.97 -4.90 -4.38
C ASP A 51 -6.67 -6.08 -3.68
N ALA A 52 -6.75 -6.07 -2.35
CA ALA A 52 -7.44 -7.11 -1.59
C ALA A 52 -8.94 -7.18 -1.91
N CYS A 53 -9.63 -6.04 -2.04
CA CYS A 53 -11.03 -6.00 -2.49
C CYS A 53 -11.20 -6.60 -3.89
N MET A 54 -10.31 -6.24 -4.81
CA MET A 54 -10.33 -6.73 -6.19
C MET A 54 -10.06 -8.24 -6.23
N PHE A 55 -9.02 -8.70 -5.55
CA PHE A 55 -8.61 -10.11 -5.56
C PHE A 55 -9.61 -11.03 -4.83
N ASN A 56 -10.36 -10.50 -3.86
CA ASN A 56 -11.45 -11.23 -3.20
C ASN A 56 -12.73 -11.29 -4.05
N SER A 57 -12.86 -10.47 -5.08
CA SER A 57 -14.06 -10.43 -5.91
C SER A 57 -14.26 -11.75 -6.67
N GLN A 58 -15.52 -12.07 -6.98
CA GLN A 58 -15.89 -13.30 -7.69
C GLN A 58 -15.19 -13.44 -9.06
N ASN A 59 -14.89 -12.32 -9.72
CA ASN A 59 -14.23 -12.33 -11.03
C ASN A 59 -12.77 -12.77 -10.96
N PHE A 60 -12.09 -12.50 -9.85
CA PHE A 60 -10.69 -12.88 -9.65
C PHE A 60 -10.59 -14.11 -8.75
N GLY A 61 -11.15 -14.06 -7.55
CA GLY A 61 -11.15 -15.18 -6.62
C GLY A 61 -9.78 -15.66 -6.20
N PHE A 62 -8.77 -14.76 -6.21
CA PHE A 62 -7.38 -15.09 -5.86
C PHE A 62 -7.20 -15.30 -4.37
N VAL A 63 -7.99 -14.59 -3.58
CA VAL A 63 -7.95 -14.66 -2.13
C VAL A 63 -9.35 -14.74 -1.55
N LYS A 64 -9.44 -15.29 -0.34
CA LYS A 64 -10.65 -15.28 0.49
C LYS A 64 -10.33 -14.60 1.80
N LEU A 65 -11.12 -13.58 2.14
CA LEU A 65 -11.03 -12.89 3.42
C LEU A 65 -11.67 -13.73 4.53
N PRO A 66 -11.24 -13.54 5.81
CA PRO A 66 -11.88 -14.18 6.95
C PRO A 66 -13.35 -13.77 7.07
N ASP A 67 -14.20 -14.69 7.50
CA ASP A 67 -15.64 -14.51 7.51
C ASP A 67 -16.09 -13.40 8.47
N ASP A 68 -15.39 -13.19 9.58
CA ASP A 68 -15.62 -12.13 10.57
C ASP A 68 -15.22 -10.73 10.07
N CYS A 69 -14.47 -10.65 8.95
CA CYS A 69 -14.10 -9.41 8.29
C CYS A 69 -14.90 -9.13 7.02
N THR A 70 -15.99 -9.85 6.82
CA THR A 70 -16.88 -9.69 5.66
C THR A 70 -18.32 -9.52 6.13
N THR A 71 -19.12 -8.78 5.37
CA THR A 71 -20.56 -8.69 5.65
C THR A 71 -21.37 -9.41 4.58
N GLY A 72 -22.47 -10.02 5.03
CA GLY A 72 -23.42 -10.66 4.14
C GLY A 72 -24.27 -9.65 3.35
N SER A 73 -24.99 -10.15 2.37
CA SER A 73 -26.01 -9.39 1.65
C SER A 73 -27.41 -9.80 2.17
N SER A 74 -28.29 -8.83 2.32
CA SER A 74 -29.70 -9.09 2.66
C SER A 74 -30.49 -9.81 1.56
N ILE A 75 -29.96 -9.81 0.32
CA ILE A 75 -30.64 -10.36 -0.87
C ILE A 75 -29.92 -11.62 -1.39
N MET A 76 -28.60 -11.68 -1.29
CA MET A 76 -27.77 -12.78 -1.79
C MET A 76 -27.04 -13.46 -0.62
N PRO A 77 -27.54 -14.59 -0.08
CA PRO A 77 -26.99 -15.19 1.15
C PRO A 77 -25.54 -15.69 1.02
N HIS A 78 -25.04 -15.90 -0.22
CA HIS A 78 -23.67 -16.34 -0.48
C HIS A 78 -22.67 -15.18 -0.66
N LYS A 79 -23.16 -13.93 -0.79
CA LYS A 79 -22.33 -12.77 -1.03
C LYS A 79 -21.62 -12.33 0.26
N LYS A 80 -20.30 -12.25 0.21
CA LYS A 80 -19.46 -11.73 1.28
C LYS A 80 -18.74 -10.48 0.77
N ASN A 81 -19.07 -9.33 1.37
CA ASN A 81 -18.51 -8.03 0.99
C ASN A 81 -17.23 -7.77 1.80
N PRO A 82 -16.18 -7.21 1.19
CA PRO A 82 -14.92 -6.90 1.87
C PRO A 82 -14.96 -5.56 2.60
N ASP A 83 -16.03 -5.32 3.39
CA ASP A 83 -16.36 -4.02 3.98
C ASP A 83 -15.22 -3.42 4.78
N VAL A 84 -14.47 -4.25 5.50
CA VAL A 84 -13.35 -3.79 6.32
C VAL A 84 -12.27 -3.16 5.46
N PHE A 85 -11.95 -3.77 4.31
CA PHE A 85 -10.98 -3.17 3.38
C PHE A 85 -11.56 -1.97 2.62
N GLU A 86 -12.86 -1.96 2.32
CA GLU A 86 -13.50 -0.79 1.73
C GLU A 86 -13.43 0.42 2.66
N LEU A 87 -13.75 0.22 3.95
CA LEU A 87 -13.63 1.26 4.98
C LEU A 87 -12.18 1.65 5.25
N THR A 88 -11.26 0.70 5.29
CA THR A 88 -9.82 0.98 5.44
C THR A 88 -9.31 1.84 4.31
N ARG A 89 -9.66 1.52 3.06
CA ARG A 89 -9.34 2.32 1.87
C ARG A 89 -9.88 3.73 1.99
N ALA A 90 -11.14 3.89 2.37
CA ALA A 90 -11.78 5.20 2.51
C ALA A 90 -11.11 6.05 3.60
N LYS A 91 -10.82 5.47 4.78
CA LYS A 91 -10.12 6.15 5.88
C LYS A 91 -8.70 6.56 5.46
N CYS A 92 -7.96 5.66 4.83
CA CYS A 92 -6.62 5.95 4.33
C CYS A 92 -6.62 7.02 3.23
N ASN A 93 -7.63 7.04 2.34
CA ASN A 93 -7.78 8.13 1.36
C ASN A 93 -8.05 9.48 2.05
N LYS A 94 -8.89 9.49 3.09
CA LYS A 94 -9.12 10.69 3.91
C LYS A 94 -7.83 11.17 4.56
N LEU A 95 -7.04 10.27 5.15
CA LEU A 95 -5.76 10.60 5.80
C LEU A 95 -4.74 11.22 4.84
N GLN A 96 -4.77 10.88 3.56
CA GLN A 96 -3.90 11.48 2.55
C GLN A 96 -4.15 12.98 2.35
N SER A 97 -5.32 13.50 2.73
CA SER A 97 -5.62 14.93 2.66
C SER A 97 -5.06 15.73 3.86
N LEU A 98 -4.57 15.05 4.91
CA LEU A 98 -4.13 15.70 6.15
C LEU A 98 -3.07 16.79 5.96
N PRO A 99 -2.00 16.60 5.15
CA PRO A 99 -1.02 17.65 4.91
C PRO A 99 -1.65 18.91 4.31
N GLN A 100 -2.59 18.73 3.39
CA GLN A 100 -3.33 19.82 2.75
C GLN A 100 -4.17 20.59 3.77
N GLN A 101 -4.89 19.91 4.65
CA GLN A 101 -5.69 20.52 5.70
C GLN A 101 -4.81 21.40 6.61
N ILE A 102 -3.65 20.87 7.04
CA ILE A 102 -2.72 21.62 7.90
C ILE A 102 -2.15 22.84 7.17
N MET A 103 -1.80 22.70 5.88
CA MET A 103 -1.35 23.85 5.06
C MET A 103 -2.41 24.94 4.96
N MET A 104 -3.66 24.58 4.76
CA MET A 104 -4.75 25.55 4.67
C MET A 104 -5.02 26.26 6.01
N ILE A 105 -4.95 25.54 7.14
CA ILE A 105 -5.12 26.13 8.47
C ILE A 105 -3.98 27.13 8.79
N ALA A 106 -2.75 26.79 8.37
CA ALA A 106 -1.57 27.61 8.64
C ALA A 106 -1.35 28.73 7.61
N ASN A 107 -2.23 28.90 6.65
CA ASN A 107 -2.10 29.86 5.58
C ASN A 107 -2.49 31.29 6.04
N ASN A 108 -1.93 32.30 5.37
CA ASN A 108 -2.26 33.71 5.58
C ASN A 108 -1.98 34.27 7.00
N LEU A 109 -1.09 33.62 7.75
CA LEU A 109 -0.71 34.08 9.09
C LEU A 109 0.54 34.95 9.02
N PRO A 110 0.56 36.12 9.69
CA PRO A 110 1.78 36.91 9.84
C PRO A 110 2.76 36.23 10.81
N SER A 111 3.98 36.75 10.89
CA SER A 111 5.00 36.23 11.80
C SER A 111 4.58 36.35 13.26
N GLY A 112 4.69 35.27 14.03
CA GLY A 112 4.37 35.24 15.45
C GLY A 112 3.44 34.09 15.84
N TYR A 113 2.74 34.27 16.97
CA TYR A 113 1.79 33.29 17.48
C TYR A 113 0.34 33.70 17.15
N PHE A 114 -0.42 32.76 16.56
CA PHE A 114 -1.84 32.94 16.28
C PHE A 114 -2.65 31.74 16.73
N ARG A 115 -3.87 31.97 17.18
CA ARG A 115 -4.79 30.92 17.67
C ARG A 115 -5.28 29.98 16.59
N ASP A 116 -5.24 30.38 15.33
CA ASP A 116 -5.58 29.57 14.16
C ASP A 116 -4.87 28.22 14.21
N LEU A 117 -3.62 28.20 14.62
CA LEU A 117 -2.83 26.99 14.75
C LEU A 117 -3.36 25.99 15.80
N GLN A 118 -4.31 26.39 16.66
CA GLN A 118 -4.96 25.47 17.59
C GLN A 118 -5.86 24.46 16.87
N ILE A 119 -6.45 24.86 15.73
CA ILE A 119 -7.33 24.01 14.91
C ILE A 119 -6.58 22.81 14.33
N ILE A 120 -5.25 22.92 14.13
CA ILE A 120 -4.43 21.78 13.66
C ILE A 120 -4.64 20.55 14.53
N LYS A 121 -4.84 20.71 15.84
CA LYS A 121 -5.02 19.58 16.76
C LYS A 121 -6.24 18.74 16.45
N GLU A 122 -7.30 19.35 15.92
CA GLU A 122 -8.57 18.67 15.60
C GLU A 122 -8.39 17.65 14.48
N VAL A 123 -7.51 17.92 13.52
CA VAL A 123 -7.25 17.04 12.38
C VAL A 123 -6.01 16.17 12.59
N PHE A 124 -4.98 16.70 13.26
CA PHE A 124 -3.68 16.04 13.39
C PHE A 124 -3.65 14.94 14.45
N LEU A 125 -4.18 15.21 15.65
CA LEU A 125 -4.10 14.23 16.74
C LEU A 125 -4.93 12.97 16.48
N PRO A 126 -6.18 13.04 16.00
CA PRO A 126 -6.97 11.85 15.68
C PRO A 126 -6.38 11.00 14.54
N ALA A 127 -5.62 11.62 13.63
CA ALA A 127 -5.05 10.94 12.48
C ALA A 127 -4.10 9.79 12.85
N PHE A 128 -3.39 9.91 13.98
CA PHE A 128 -2.51 8.85 14.48
C PHE A 128 -3.31 7.60 14.88
N GLN A 129 -4.40 7.78 15.61
CA GLN A 129 -5.21 6.65 16.03
C GLN A 129 -5.92 6.03 14.82
N GLU A 130 -6.48 6.84 13.94
CA GLU A 130 -7.15 6.34 12.74
C GLU A 130 -6.20 5.52 11.84
N LEU A 131 -4.95 5.97 11.67
CA LEU A 131 -3.95 5.21 10.91
C LEU A 131 -3.54 3.92 11.64
N LYS A 132 -3.37 3.96 12.97
CA LYS A 132 -3.08 2.76 13.76
C LYS A 132 -4.19 1.72 13.63
N ASP A 133 -5.44 2.14 13.72
CA ASP A 133 -6.59 1.24 13.57
C ASP A 133 -6.61 0.58 12.18
N CYS A 134 -6.33 1.36 11.12
CA CYS A 134 -6.20 0.84 9.76
C CYS A 134 -5.06 -0.19 9.64
N LEU A 135 -3.90 0.09 10.24
CA LEU A 135 -2.75 -0.82 10.24
C LEU A 135 -3.03 -2.12 11.01
N GLN A 136 -3.62 -2.01 12.21
CA GLN A 136 -3.97 -3.17 13.03
C GLN A 136 -4.97 -4.08 12.32
N MET A 137 -6.02 -3.50 11.74
CA MET A 137 -7.03 -4.23 11.01
C MET A 137 -6.47 -4.89 9.75
N THR A 138 -5.64 -4.16 9.00
CA THR A 138 -4.94 -4.71 7.84
C THR A 138 -4.05 -5.89 8.25
N THR A 139 -3.28 -5.75 9.32
CA THR A 139 -2.41 -6.81 9.84
C THR A 139 -3.21 -8.05 10.23
N TYR A 140 -4.32 -7.86 10.95
CA TYR A 140 -5.20 -8.95 11.35
C TYR A 140 -5.70 -9.73 10.13
N ILE A 141 -6.27 -9.04 9.15
CA ILE A 141 -6.83 -9.68 7.95
C ILE A 141 -5.74 -10.39 7.14
N MET A 142 -4.57 -9.75 6.97
CA MET A 142 -3.47 -10.34 6.19
C MET A 142 -2.88 -11.60 6.82
N ASN A 143 -2.97 -11.75 8.13
CA ASN A 143 -2.57 -12.99 8.81
C ASN A 143 -3.58 -14.14 8.61
N GLU A 144 -4.85 -13.82 8.38
CA GLU A 144 -5.94 -14.79 8.26
C GLU A 144 -6.41 -15.00 6.80
N ILE A 145 -5.86 -14.23 5.86
CA ILE A 145 -6.23 -14.33 4.44
C ILE A 145 -5.85 -15.70 3.87
N LYS A 146 -6.75 -16.29 3.09
CA LYS A 146 -6.50 -17.56 2.42
C LYS A 146 -6.29 -17.33 0.93
N VAL A 147 -5.19 -17.84 0.41
CA VAL A 147 -4.90 -17.81 -1.02
C VAL A 147 -5.59 -19.00 -1.70
N ASN A 148 -6.16 -18.78 -2.87
CA ASN A 148 -6.68 -19.85 -3.69
C ASN A 148 -5.53 -20.52 -4.47
N GLU A 149 -5.00 -21.60 -3.93
CA GLU A 149 -3.84 -22.31 -4.48
C GLU A 149 -4.13 -22.95 -5.85
N HIS A 150 -5.41 -23.19 -6.15
CA HIS A 150 -5.85 -23.85 -7.40
C HIS A 150 -6.29 -22.87 -8.49
N ILE A 151 -6.08 -21.57 -8.30
CA ILE A 151 -6.54 -20.56 -9.25
C ILE A 151 -5.91 -20.75 -10.65
N LEU A 152 -4.67 -21.22 -10.70
CA LEU A 152 -3.94 -21.45 -11.95
C LEU A 152 -4.37 -22.72 -12.68
N ASP A 153 -5.23 -23.54 -12.07
CA ASP A 153 -5.80 -24.74 -12.74
C ASP A 153 -6.85 -24.37 -13.79
N ASP A 154 -7.39 -23.15 -13.72
CA ASP A 154 -8.33 -22.62 -14.72
C ASP A 154 -7.60 -22.29 -16.03
N ASP A 155 -8.13 -22.80 -17.14
CA ASP A 155 -7.52 -22.64 -18.48
C ASP A 155 -7.41 -21.17 -18.93
N LYS A 156 -8.20 -20.25 -18.36
CA LYS A 156 -8.07 -18.82 -18.63
C LYS A 156 -6.70 -18.26 -18.25
N TYR A 157 -5.97 -18.94 -17.36
CA TYR A 157 -4.62 -18.54 -16.94
C TYR A 157 -3.50 -19.27 -17.69
N LEU A 158 -3.84 -20.18 -18.64
CA LEU A 158 -2.83 -20.97 -19.36
C LEU A 158 -1.75 -20.09 -20.01
N LEU A 159 -2.15 -18.95 -20.58
CA LEU A 159 -1.24 -18.08 -21.32
C LEU A 159 -0.22 -17.33 -20.45
N ILE A 160 -0.38 -17.28 -19.12
CA ILE A 160 0.66 -16.70 -18.27
C ILE A 160 1.96 -17.51 -18.31
N PHE A 161 1.88 -18.80 -18.66
CA PHE A 161 3.02 -19.69 -18.80
C PHE A 161 3.73 -19.59 -20.16
N SER A 162 3.30 -18.70 -21.05
CA SER A 162 3.91 -18.54 -22.38
C SER A 162 5.39 -18.17 -22.32
N VAL A 163 5.80 -17.33 -21.34
CA VAL A 163 7.20 -16.95 -21.13
C VAL A 163 8.04 -18.15 -20.68
N GLU A 164 7.48 -19.02 -19.86
CA GLU A 164 8.15 -20.26 -19.42
C GLU A 164 8.47 -21.15 -20.60
N GLU A 165 7.51 -21.30 -21.51
CA GLU A 165 7.67 -22.12 -22.70
C GLU A 165 8.74 -21.54 -23.65
N VAL A 166 8.77 -20.20 -23.83
CA VAL A 166 9.85 -19.54 -24.58
C VAL A 166 11.21 -19.80 -23.93
N ASN A 167 11.30 -19.69 -22.61
CA ASN A 167 12.52 -19.95 -21.87
C ASN A 167 12.94 -21.43 -21.94
N ARG A 168 11.99 -22.36 -21.92
CA ARG A 168 12.26 -23.80 -22.08
C ARG A 168 12.90 -24.07 -23.44
N LEU A 169 12.29 -23.58 -24.52
CA LEU A 169 12.81 -23.74 -25.87
C LEU A 169 14.19 -23.10 -26.06
N ALA A 170 14.42 -21.94 -25.43
CA ALA A 170 15.71 -21.29 -25.46
C ALA A 170 16.80 -22.09 -24.73
N ARG A 171 16.50 -22.73 -23.61
CA ARG A 171 17.40 -23.65 -22.91
C ARG A 171 17.72 -24.91 -23.70
N GLU A 172 16.80 -25.36 -24.55
CA GLU A 172 16.97 -26.49 -25.47
C GLU A 172 17.81 -26.12 -26.72
N GLY A 173 18.28 -24.86 -26.80
CA GLY A 173 19.18 -24.40 -27.88
C GLY A 173 18.51 -23.63 -28.99
N MET A 174 17.21 -23.37 -28.93
CA MET A 174 16.52 -22.52 -29.90
C MET A 174 16.88 -21.03 -29.65
N PRO A 175 17.24 -20.25 -30.70
CA PRO A 175 17.40 -18.82 -30.51
C PRO A 175 16.13 -18.19 -29.92
N PHE A 176 16.31 -17.31 -28.92
CA PHE A 176 15.18 -16.71 -28.17
C PHE A 176 14.11 -16.10 -29.08
N ARG A 177 14.55 -15.42 -30.15
CA ARG A 177 13.62 -14.78 -31.11
C ARG A 177 12.75 -15.79 -31.87
N ASP A 178 13.31 -16.97 -32.17
CA ASP A 178 12.60 -18.03 -32.88
C ASP A 178 11.67 -18.77 -31.90
N ALA A 179 12.11 -19.01 -30.67
CA ALA A 179 11.27 -19.56 -29.60
C ALA A 179 10.07 -18.64 -29.33
N TYR A 180 10.28 -17.34 -29.24
CA TYR A 180 9.22 -16.35 -29.05
C TYR A 180 8.20 -16.37 -30.18
N LYS A 181 8.66 -16.39 -31.45
CA LYS A 181 7.78 -16.48 -32.61
C LYS A 181 6.99 -17.78 -32.62
N LYS A 182 7.63 -18.91 -32.35
CA LYS A 182 7.00 -20.24 -32.33
C LYS A 182 5.88 -20.25 -31.28
N VAL A 183 6.16 -19.85 -30.04
CA VAL A 183 5.13 -19.83 -28.97
C VAL A 183 3.98 -18.90 -29.36
N GLY A 184 4.26 -17.73 -29.94
CA GLY A 184 3.22 -16.81 -30.43
C GLY A 184 2.31 -17.45 -31.48
N LEU A 185 2.86 -18.15 -32.47
CA LEU A 185 2.10 -18.88 -33.50
C LEU A 185 1.30 -20.04 -32.91
N ASP A 186 1.86 -20.77 -31.95
CA ASP A 186 1.15 -21.87 -31.27
C ASP A 186 -0.05 -21.33 -30.46
N ILE A 187 0.07 -20.15 -29.84
CA ILE A 187 -1.03 -19.46 -29.15
C ILE A 187 -2.14 -19.07 -30.17
N GLU A 188 -1.77 -18.41 -31.26
CA GLU A 188 -2.70 -17.96 -32.30
C GLU A 188 -3.45 -19.14 -32.94
N ALA A 189 -2.77 -20.26 -33.11
CA ALA A 189 -3.36 -21.50 -33.64
C ALA A 189 -4.19 -22.31 -32.64
N GLY A 190 -4.23 -21.88 -31.35
CA GLY A 190 -4.90 -22.61 -30.29
C GLY A 190 -4.21 -23.93 -29.88
N ASN A 191 -2.97 -24.13 -30.27
CA ASN A 191 -2.17 -25.33 -30.00
C ASN A 191 -1.25 -25.19 -28.79
N PHE A 192 -1.29 -24.03 -28.08
CA PHE A 192 -0.45 -23.82 -26.94
C PHE A 192 -0.86 -24.73 -25.78
N SER A 193 0.11 -25.48 -25.28
CA SER A 193 -0.02 -26.30 -24.08
C SER A 193 1.25 -26.14 -23.23
N HIS A 194 1.09 -26.09 -21.95
CA HIS A 194 2.22 -26.03 -21.01
C HIS A 194 1.94 -26.94 -19.82
N SER A 195 2.96 -27.63 -19.33
CA SER A 195 2.84 -28.33 -18.05
C SER A 195 2.78 -27.27 -16.95
N LYS A 196 1.74 -27.31 -16.13
CA LYS A 196 1.49 -26.33 -15.06
C LYS A 196 2.50 -26.46 -13.90
N GLU A 197 3.72 -26.93 -14.16
CA GLU A 197 4.80 -26.87 -13.18
C GLU A 197 5.28 -25.44 -13.05
N VAL A 198 4.85 -24.79 -11.96
CA VAL A 198 5.24 -23.43 -11.63
C VAL A 198 6.72 -23.43 -11.25
N HIS A 199 7.56 -22.95 -12.14
CA HIS A 199 8.94 -22.65 -11.80
C HIS A 199 8.97 -21.36 -10.98
N LEU A 200 9.54 -21.40 -9.76
CA LEU A 200 9.68 -20.23 -8.87
C LEU A 200 10.38 -19.01 -9.51
N SER A 201 10.98 -19.18 -10.70
CA SER A 201 11.59 -18.10 -11.48
C SER A 201 10.59 -17.03 -11.96
N LEU A 202 9.31 -17.35 -12.13
CA LEU A 202 8.29 -16.36 -12.51
C LEU A 202 8.03 -15.31 -11.42
N ILE A 203 8.16 -15.68 -10.17
CA ILE A 203 8.03 -14.77 -9.03
C ILE A 203 9.18 -13.75 -9.04
N HIS A 204 10.33 -14.12 -9.57
CA HIS A 204 11.52 -13.25 -9.64
C HIS A 204 11.52 -12.25 -10.80
N ILE A 205 10.67 -12.38 -11.79
CA ILE A 205 10.55 -11.42 -12.89
C ILE A 205 9.86 -10.13 -12.42
N SER A 206 9.03 -10.19 -11.39
CA SER A 206 8.37 -9.04 -10.78
C SER A 206 9.10 -8.50 -9.54
N GLU A 207 10.16 -9.15 -9.07
CA GLU A 207 10.99 -8.56 -8.02
C GLU A 207 11.75 -7.36 -8.58
N PRO A 208 11.68 -6.20 -7.90
CA PRO A 208 12.54 -5.08 -8.24
C PRO A 208 13.98 -5.58 -8.21
N THR A 209 14.66 -5.39 -9.30
CA THR A 209 16.07 -5.73 -9.54
C THR A 209 16.86 -5.66 -8.25
N ARG A 210 17.46 -6.76 -7.83
CA ARG A 210 18.28 -6.81 -6.62
C ARG A 210 19.22 -5.64 -6.65
N LEU A 211 19.26 -4.85 -5.58
CA LEU A 211 20.20 -3.74 -5.33
C LEU A 211 21.71 -4.12 -5.46
N ARG A 212 22.02 -5.27 -6.04
CA ARG A 212 23.39 -5.76 -6.29
C ARG A 212 24.00 -5.30 -7.61
N CYS A 213 23.30 -4.54 -8.43
CA CYS A 213 23.83 -3.98 -9.66
C CYS A 213 24.29 -2.51 -9.52
N ILE A 214 24.38 -2.00 -8.28
CA ILE A 214 24.96 -0.67 -8.00
C ILE A 214 26.10 -0.90 -6.99
N SER A 215 27.21 -1.40 -7.50
CA SER A 215 28.54 -1.29 -6.87
C SER A 215 29.55 -1.03 -7.95
#